data_e631c7b9282da70d4f27b4278b35a0c0
#
_entry.id   e631c7b9282da70d4f27b4278b35a0c0
#
_cell.length_a   1.000
_cell.length_b   1.000
_cell.length_c   1.000
_cell.angle_alpha   90.00
_cell.angle_beta   90.00
_cell.angle_gamma   90.00
#
_symmetry.space_group_name_H-M   'P 1'
#
loop_
_entity.id
_entity.type
_entity.pdbx_description
1 polymer ?
#
loop_
_entity_poly.entity_id
_entity_poly.type
_entity_poly.pdbx_seq_one_letter_code
_entity_poly.pdbx_strand_id
1 'polypeptide(L)'
;MFVTLRDDINAEQRIADLEATLVRVQRQVKTAQARTADLVQAVYQGARDASTIAGTAKPVKPPKPRASKGSPEVALLHLTDTHIGAVTSSFDSAVAEQRVAMTIQKTIHLTNIQRKDHDVDHCVVILGGDLIEQTGQFPHQAWAVDASTFEQLFDAARIIESAVLTLLEEFATVEVYLTPGNHGRVGRGKGRQSLDYESDTNWDRIVGRIIGERLNAQTRLAWHPCESWYSIVEVGKYRALAHHGDTIRSFGGSTPSYGIVKKHQSWVTFMHFHDAYLGHFHTPMQLPMANGGRIFVTPSLVSDSAFAKEFVAAASLPAQRLHFVDPERGRVTAEYLVWL
;
A
#
# COMPACT_ATOMS: atom_id res chain seq x y z
N MET A 1 42.60 9.97 41.49
CA MET A 1 42.35 10.98 40.43
C MET A 1 41.29 11.91 40.99
N PHE A 2 41.66 13.10 41.46
CA PHE A 2 40.73 14.04 42.11
C PHE A 2 40.04 14.84 40.98
N VAL A 3 38.72 14.63 40.80
CA VAL A 3 37.88 15.52 40.01
C VAL A 3 37.86 16.87 40.74
N THR A 4 38.25 17.94 40.08
CA THR A 4 38.33 19.26 40.72
C THR A 4 36.89 19.90 40.72
N LEU A 5 36.63 20.72 41.76
CA LEU A 5 35.35 21.48 41.88
C LEU A 5 35.00 22.27 40.60
N ARG A 6 36.03 22.61 39.80
CA ARG A 6 35.91 23.31 38.52
C ARG A 6 35.40 22.43 37.40
N ASP A 7 35.69 21.11 37.44
CA ASP A 7 35.24 20.12 36.49
C ASP A 7 33.76 19.80 36.73
N ASP A 8 33.31 19.78 37.99
CA ASP A 8 31.92 19.57 38.39
C ASP A 8 31.04 20.77 37.96
N ILE A 9 31.46 22.01 38.19
CA ILE A 9 30.75 23.24 37.77
C ILE A 9 30.64 23.28 36.24
N ASN A 10 31.68 22.88 35.50
CA ASN A 10 31.62 22.81 34.03
C ASN A 10 30.66 21.71 33.55
N ALA A 11 30.56 20.60 34.26
CA ALA A 11 29.66 19.50 33.95
C ALA A 11 28.20 19.90 34.18
N GLU A 12 27.88 20.56 35.30
CA GLU A 12 26.55 21.06 35.62
C GLU A 12 26.09 22.13 34.60
N GLN A 13 26.96 23.03 34.19
CA GLN A 13 26.67 24.05 33.20
C GLN A 13 26.37 23.41 31.82
N ARG A 14 27.14 22.40 31.42
CA ARG A 14 26.90 21.63 30.17
C ARG A 14 25.58 20.86 30.21
N ILE A 15 25.23 20.29 31.38
CA ILE A 15 23.93 19.60 31.55
C ILE A 15 22.79 20.60 31.39
N ALA A 16 22.85 21.77 32.05
CA ALA A 16 21.83 22.81 31.92
C ALA A 16 21.69 23.33 30.48
N ASP A 17 22.79 23.52 29.76
CA ASP A 17 22.79 23.94 28.35
C ASP A 17 22.21 22.87 27.43
N LEU A 18 22.48 21.59 27.70
CA LEU A 18 21.91 20.45 26.97
C LEU A 18 20.40 20.32 27.22
N GLU A 19 19.95 20.48 28.47
CA GLU A 19 18.54 20.47 28.84
C GLU A 19 17.78 21.62 28.15
N ALA A 20 18.31 22.83 28.19
CA ALA A 20 17.73 24.00 27.49
C ALA A 20 17.67 23.76 25.97
N THR A 21 18.70 23.16 25.39
CA THR A 21 18.72 22.81 23.97
C THR A 21 17.69 21.74 23.65
N LEU A 22 17.56 20.70 24.48
CA LEU A 22 16.56 19.65 24.32
C LEU A 22 15.14 20.21 24.34
N VAL A 23 14.80 21.08 25.29
CA VAL A 23 13.50 21.74 25.38
C VAL A 23 13.21 22.57 24.14
N ARG A 24 14.20 23.31 23.64
CA ARG A 24 14.07 24.10 22.40
C ARG A 24 13.81 23.21 21.18
N VAL A 25 14.58 22.12 21.02
CA VAL A 25 14.41 21.17 19.93
C VAL A 25 13.06 20.46 20.00
N GLN A 26 12.62 20.05 21.19
CA GLN A 26 11.29 19.44 21.39
C GLN A 26 10.17 20.40 20.99
N ARG A 27 10.29 21.69 21.32
CA ARG A 27 9.31 22.72 20.93
C ARG A 27 9.29 22.93 19.41
N GLN A 28 10.46 22.96 18.76
CA GLN A 28 10.57 23.06 17.30
C GLN A 28 9.97 21.84 16.59
N VAL A 29 10.22 20.63 17.09
CA VAL A 29 9.65 19.39 16.56
C VAL A 29 8.13 19.41 16.68
N LYS A 30 7.59 19.79 17.85
CA LYS A 30 6.14 19.90 18.05
C LYS A 30 5.48 20.90 17.10
N THR A 31 6.11 22.06 16.89
CA THR A 31 5.63 23.08 15.94
C THR A 31 5.67 22.58 14.49
N ALA A 32 6.74 21.88 14.10
CA ALA A 32 6.85 21.31 12.76
C ALA A 32 5.79 20.20 12.53
N GLN A 33 5.55 19.36 13.52
CA GLN A 33 4.50 18.32 13.45
C GLN A 33 3.10 18.93 13.32
N ALA A 34 2.79 19.98 14.09
CA ALA A 34 1.51 20.69 13.98
C ALA A 34 1.32 21.28 12.58
N ARG A 35 2.35 21.96 12.02
CA ARG A 35 2.30 22.52 10.65
C ARG A 35 2.10 21.44 9.59
N THR A 36 2.72 20.27 9.77
CA THR A 36 2.56 19.14 8.85
C THR A 36 1.13 18.60 8.90
N ALA A 37 0.56 18.43 10.09
CA ALA A 37 -0.82 18.02 10.25
C ALA A 37 -1.81 19.04 9.65
N ASP A 38 -1.58 20.32 9.86
CA ASP A 38 -2.38 21.41 9.27
C ASP A 38 -2.33 21.37 7.73
N LEU A 39 -1.14 21.13 7.16
CA LEU A 39 -0.98 21.01 5.71
C LEU A 39 -1.75 19.82 5.15
N VAL A 40 -1.61 18.65 5.78
CA VAL A 40 -2.32 17.43 5.38
C VAL A 40 -3.83 17.64 5.45
N GLN A 41 -4.31 18.26 6.53
CA GLN A 41 -5.72 18.59 6.69
C GLN A 41 -6.21 19.59 5.62
N ALA A 42 -5.41 20.60 5.29
CA ALA A 42 -5.76 21.57 4.24
C ALA A 42 -5.83 20.90 2.86
N VAL A 43 -4.90 19.99 2.55
CA VAL A 43 -4.90 19.21 1.30
C VAL A 43 -6.11 18.30 1.22
N TYR A 44 -6.40 17.58 2.30
CA TYR A 44 -7.59 16.72 2.36
C TYR A 44 -8.88 17.53 2.18
N GLN A 45 -9.00 18.67 2.87
CA GLN A 45 -10.18 19.53 2.74
C GLN A 45 -10.31 20.09 1.31
N GLY A 46 -9.21 20.56 0.72
CA GLY A 46 -9.18 21.00 -0.67
C GLY A 46 -9.57 19.92 -1.67
N ALA A 47 -9.08 18.69 -1.46
CA ALA A 47 -9.45 17.54 -2.27
C ALA A 47 -10.92 17.17 -2.12
N ARG A 48 -11.44 17.21 -0.90
CA ARG A 48 -12.87 17.00 -0.60
C ARG A 48 -13.75 18.03 -1.27
N ASP A 49 -13.39 19.31 -1.17
CA ASP A 49 -14.14 20.40 -1.78
C ASP A 49 -14.13 20.27 -3.32
N ALA A 50 -12.99 19.94 -3.91
CA ALA A 50 -12.87 19.66 -5.34
C ALA A 50 -13.71 18.43 -5.75
N SER A 51 -13.69 17.35 -4.95
CA SER A 51 -14.54 16.18 -5.19
C SER A 51 -16.02 16.50 -5.08
N THR A 52 -16.41 17.36 -4.14
CA THR A 52 -17.80 17.83 -3.99
C THR A 52 -18.26 18.64 -5.19
N ILE A 53 -17.40 19.50 -5.73
CA ILE A 53 -17.66 20.30 -6.94
C ILE A 53 -17.74 19.41 -8.17
N ALA A 54 -16.82 18.45 -8.32
CA ALA A 54 -16.79 17.50 -9.42
C ALA A 54 -17.96 16.49 -9.37
N GLY A 55 -18.55 16.30 -8.20
CA GLY A 55 -19.57 15.30 -7.91
C GLY A 55 -19.01 13.88 -7.80
N THR A 56 -19.88 12.95 -7.44
CA THR A 56 -19.52 11.53 -7.37
C THR A 56 -19.53 10.89 -8.77
N ALA A 57 -18.73 9.86 -8.95
CA ALA A 57 -18.75 9.06 -10.17
C ALA A 57 -20.15 8.45 -10.38
N LYS A 58 -20.66 8.53 -11.62
CA LYS A 58 -21.98 7.98 -11.95
C LYS A 58 -22.01 6.48 -11.65
N PRO A 59 -23.13 5.95 -11.10
CA PRO A 59 -23.28 4.53 -10.87
C PRO A 59 -23.03 3.71 -12.13
N VAL A 60 -22.12 2.75 -12.03
CA VAL A 60 -21.82 1.79 -13.11
C VAL A 60 -22.95 0.78 -13.21
N LYS A 61 -23.41 0.48 -14.43
CA LYS A 61 -24.42 -0.54 -14.65
C LYS A 61 -23.87 -1.93 -14.30
N PRO A 62 -24.67 -2.80 -13.67
CA PRO A 62 -24.22 -4.16 -13.38
C PRO A 62 -23.94 -4.92 -14.68
N PRO A 63 -22.96 -5.85 -14.69
CA PRO A 63 -22.76 -6.75 -15.81
C PRO A 63 -24.01 -7.63 -16.03
N LYS A 64 -24.12 -8.18 -17.22
CA LYS A 64 -25.21 -9.14 -17.51
C LYS A 64 -25.03 -10.38 -16.62
N PRO A 65 -26.12 -10.91 -16.01
CA PRO A 65 -26.04 -12.15 -15.26
C PRO A 65 -25.43 -13.28 -16.11
N ARG A 66 -24.52 -14.02 -15.53
CA ARG A 66 -23.91 -15.21 -16.15
C ARG A 66 -24.58 -16.46 -15.60
N ALA A 67 -24.64 -17.51 -16.40
CA ALA A 67 -25.05 -18.82 -15.90
C ALA A 67 -23.99 -19.32 -14.89
N SER A 68 -24.43 -19.71 -13.71
CA SER A 68 -23.54 -20.29 -12.69
C SER A 68 -22.92 -21.58 -13.21
N LYS A 69 -21.62 -21.74 -13.02
CA LYS A 69 -20.86 -22.92 -13.41
C LYS A 69 -19.90 -23.30 -12.27
N GLY A 70 -19.91 -24.57 -11.90
CA GLY A 70 -18.99 -25.10 -10.89
C GLY A 70 -19.13 -24.46 -9.50
N SER A 71 -18.05 -24.50 -8.73
CA SER A 71 -17.99 -23.87 -7.42
C SER A 71 -17.72 -22.38 -7.53
N PRO A 72 -18.27 -21.55 -6.60
CA PRO A 72 -17.98 -20.12 -6.59
C PRO A 72 -16.53 -19.87 -6.23
N GLU A 73 -15.91 -18.92 -6.94
CA GLU A 73 -14.60 -18.39 -6.63
C GLU A 73 -14.63 -16.86 -6.65
N VAL A 74 -13.71 -16.27 -5.92
CA VAL A 74 -13.53 -14.81 -5.85
C VAL A 74 -12.19 -14.44 -6.47
N ALA A 75 -12.18 -13.49 -7.39
CA ALA A 75 -10.93 -12.91 -7.89
C ALA A 75 -10.33 -11.99 -6.83
N LEU A 76 -9.10 -12.23 -6.41
CA LEU A 76 -8.35 -11.43 -5.45
C LEU A 76 -7.13 -10.83 -6.13
N LEU A 77 -7.20 -9.53 -6.42
CA LEU A 77 -6.13 -8.76 -7.02
C LEU A 77 -5.33 -8.04 -5.92
N HIS A 78 -4.03 -8.27 -5.85
CA HIS A 78 -3.11 -7.47 -5.04
C HIS A 78 -2.38 -6.49 -5.95
N LEU A 79 -2.76 -5.21 -5.86
CA LEU A 79 -2.19 -4.06 -6.55
C LEU A 79 -1.41 -3.23 -5.52
N THR A 80 -0.10 -3.14 -5.67
CA THR A 80 0.81 -2.51 -4.70
C THR A 80 1.98 -1.84 -5.40
N ASP A 81 2.66 -0.94 -4.69
CA ASP A 81 3.90 -0.30 -5.14
C ASP A 81 3.72 0.32 -6.54
N THR A 82 2.65 1.11 -6.70
CA THR A 82 2.36 1.78 -7.97
C THR A 82 3.29 2.95 -8.21
N HIS A 83 3.81 3.58 -7.14
CA HIS A 83 4.79 4.67 -7.17
C HIS A 83 4.49 5.73 -8.22
N ILE A 84 3.23 6.16 -8.33
CA ILE A 84 2.83 7.23 -9.26
C ILE A 84 3.65 8.48 -8.94
N GLY A 85 4.30 9.03 -9.95
CA GLY A 85 5.25 10.14 -9.81
C GLY A 85 6.72 9.73 -9.89
N ALA A 86 7.08 8.45 -9.69
CA ALA A 86 8.47 8.00 -9.80
C ALA A 86 8.97 8.06 -11.24
N VAL A 87 10.25 8.43 -11.41
CA VAL A 87 10.93 8.46 -12.72
C VAL A 87 12.16 7.57 -12.69
N THR A 88 12.25 6.65 -13.66
CA THR A 88 13.44 5.86 -13.97
C THR A 88 13.74 5.95 -15.47
N SER A 89 14.70 5.18 -15.96
CA SER A 89 14.98 5.09 -17.41
C SER A 89 13.82 4.51 -18.23
N SER A 90 12.88 3.80 -17.61
CA SER A 90 11.79 3.08 -18.28
C SER A 90 10.45 3.17 -17.55
N PHE A 91 10.30 4.14 -16.66
CA PHE A 91 9.10 4.33 -15.85
C PHE A 91 8.88 5.81 -15.52
N ASP A 92 7.63 6.25 -15.64
CA ASP A 92 7.09 7.55 -15.25
C ASP A 92 5.60 7.43 -14.90
N SER A 93 4.94 8.53 -14.57
CA SER A 93 3.49 8.54 -14.24
C SER A 93 2.61 8.02 -15.39
N ALA A 94 2.96 8.28 -16.64
CA ALA A 94 2.20 7.78 -17.78
C ALA A 94 2.34 6.25 -17.94
N VAL A 95 3.55 5.72 -17.74
CA VAL A 95 3.80 4.28 -17.70
C VAL A 95 3.11 3.62 -16.51
N ALA A 96 3.08 4.27 -15.35
CA ALA A 96 2.33 3.79 -14.18
C ALA A 96 0.82 3.61 -14.51
N GLU A 97 0.19 4.63 -15.09
CA GLU A 97 -1.21 4.57 -15.53
C GLU A 97 -1.46 3.43 -16.52
N GLN A 98 -0.59 3.30 -17.54
CA GLN A 98 -0.69 2.21 -18.51
C GLN A 98 -0.57 0.84 -17.85
N ARG A 99 0.35 0.65 -16.89
CA ARG A 99 0.55 -0.61 -16.18
C ARG A 99 -0.60 -0.94 -15.26
N VAL A 100 -1.21 0.05 -14.58
CA VAL A 100 -2.45 -0.17 -13.84
C VAL A 100 -3.56 -0.63 -14.78
N ALA A 101 -3.80 0.09 -15.88
CA ALA A 101 -4.81 -0.28 -16.87
C ALA A 101 -4.57 -1.70 -17.43
N MET A 102 -3.32 -2.03 -17.77
CA MET A 102 -2.92 -3.37 -18.25
C MET A 102 -3.16 -4.45 -17.18
N THR A 103 -2.89 -4.16 -15.90
CA THR A 103 -3.17 -5.06 -14.77
C THR A 103 -4.66 -5.39 -14.72
N ILE A 104 -5.52 -4.37 -14.82
CA ILE A 104 -6.98 -4.57 -14.79
C ILE A 104 -7.46 -5.38 -16.00
N GLN A 105 -6.99 -5.06 -17.21
CA GLN A 105 -7.34 -5.80 -18.42
C GLN A 105 -6.92 -7.27 -18.33
N LYS A 106 -5.70 -7.55 -17.85
CA LYS A 106 -5.22 -8.92 -17.67
C LYS A 106 -5.98 -9.65 -16.55
N THR A 107 -6.35 -8.95 -15.46
CA THR A 107 -7.21 -9.49 -14.41
C THR A 107 -8.56 -9.94 -14.99
N ILE A 108 -9.22 -9.10 -15.79
CA ILE A 108 -10.48 -9.42 -16.45
C ILE A 108 -10.30 -10.60 -17.42
N HIS A 109 -9.23 -10.60 -18.21
CA HIS A 109 -8.93 -11.67 -19.15
C HIS A 109 -8.76 -13.04 -18.43
N LEU A 110 -7.94 -13.09 -17.40
CA LEU A 110 -7.70 -14.30 -16.60
C LEU A 110 -8.96 -14.75 -15.87
N THR A 111 -9.75 -13.82 -15.35
CA THR A 111 -11.05 -14.11 -14.77
C THR A 111 -11.99 -14.74 -15.81
N ASN A 112 -12.00 -14.27 -17.06
CA ASN A 112 -12.81 -14.87 -18.11
C ASN A 112 -12.35 -16.29 -18.51
N ILE A 113 -11.06 -16.60 -18.31
CA ILE A 113 -10.57 -17.98 -18.44
C ILE A 113 -11.12 -18.83 -17.28
N GLN A 114 -11.01 -18.34 -16.04
CA GLN A 114 -11.49 -19.04 -14.84
C GLN A 114 -13.01 -19.28 -14.87
N ARG A 115 -13.77 -18.34 -15.40
CA ARG A 115 -15.23 -18.41 -15.60
C ARG A 115 -15.71 -19.52 -16.54
N LYS A 116 -14.81 -20.24 -17.22
CA LYS A 116 -15.19 -21.39 -18.02
C LYS A 116 -15.64 -22.56 -17.15
N ASP A 117 -15.03 -22.68 -15.95
CA ASP A 117 -15.23 -23.81 -15.05
C ASP A 117 -15.75 -23.40 -13.66
N HIS A 118 -15.67 -22.08 -13.30
CA HIS A 118 -16.05 -21.55 -12.00
C HIS A 118 -17.00 -20.35 -12.13
N ASP A 119 -17.77 -20.11 -11.09
CA ASP A 119 -18.59 -18.90 -10.95
C ASP A 119 -17.75 -17.80 -10.27
N VAL A 120 -17.37 -16.75 -11.02
CA VAL A 120 -16.49 -15.68 -10.54
C VAL A 120 -17.15 -14.33 -10.81
N ASP A 121 -18.03 -13.91 -9.92
CA ASP A 121 -18.79 -12.65 -10.04
C ASP A 121 -18.39 -11.60 -8.99
N HIS A 122 -17.48 -11.96 -8.08
CA HIS A 122 -16.94 -11.07 -7.05
C HIS A 122 -15.44 -10.84 -7.24
N CYS A 123 -15.01 -9.57 -7.05
CA CYS A 123 -13.60 -9.19 -7.08
C CYS A 123 -13.22 -8.46 -5.79
N VAL A 124 -12.14 -8.90 -5.17
CA VAL A 124 -11.49 -8.22 -4.03
C VAL A 124 -10.19 -7.61 -4.51
N VAL A 125 -9.97 -6.34 -4.21
CA VAL A 125 -8.73 -5.63 -4.52
C VAL A 125 -8.03 -5.26 -3.22
N ILE A 126 -6.77 -5.64 -3.09
CA ILE A 126 -5.89 -5.18 -2.03
C ILE A 126 -4.99 -4.08 -2.60
N LEU A 127 -5.16 -2.84 -2.15
CA LEU A 127 -4.22 -1.75 -2.41
C LEU A 127 -3.12 -1.82 -1.35
N GLY A 128 -1.95 -2.30 -1.75
CA GLY A 128 -0.87 -2.73 -0.84
C GLY A 128 0.05 -1.61 -0.35
N GLY A 129 -0.28 -0.35 -0.57
CA GLY A 129 0.53 0.82 -0.18
C GLY A 129 1.54 1.24 -1.24
N ASP A 130 2.28 2.30 -0.94
CA ASP A 130 3.19 2.99 -1.85
C ASP A 130 2.51 3.33 -3.20
N LEU A 131 1.32 3.96 -3.09
CA LEU A 131 0.53 4.37 -4.24
C LEU A 131 1.20 5.52 -4.99
N ILE A 132 1.88 6.41 -4.27
CA ILE A 132 2.66 7.52 -4.82
C ILE A 132 4.13 7.40 -4.43
N GLU A 133 5.02 8.03 -5.22
CA GLU A 133 6.44 8.09 -4.91
C GLU A 133 6.75 9.10 -3.81
N GLN A 134 6.04 10.24 -3.79
CA GLN A 134 6.34 11.38 -2.95
C GLN A 134 7.66 12.09 -3.34
N THR A 135 7.93 13.26 -2.77
CA THR A 135 9.12 14.07 -3.07
C THR A 135 10.09 14.25 -1.89
N GLY A 136 9.71 13.82 -0.69
CA GLY A 136 10.41 14.23 0.53
C GLY A 136 10.79 13.13 1.52
N GLN A 137 10.48 11.87 1.26
CA GLN A 137 10.77 10.76 2.17
C GLN A 137 12.26 10.39 2.13
N PHE A 138 12.86 10.33 0.94
CA PHE A 138 14.25 10.01 0.73
C PHE A 138 14.97 11.14 -0.03
N PRO A 139 16.28 11.38 0.23
CA PRO A 139 16.99 12.53 -0.35
C PRO A 139 17.01 12.60 -1.88
N HIS A 140 16.98 11.44 -2.56
CA HIS A 140 17.04 11.35 -4.03
C HIS A 140 15.69 11.55 -4.71
N GLN A 141 14.57 11.39 -4.02
CA GLN A 141 13.23 11.47 -4.62
C GLN A 141 12.94 12.80 -5.30
N ALA A 142 13.39 13.91 -4.73
CA ALA A 142 13.19 15.25 -5.30
C ALA A 142 13.72 15.40 -6.74
N TRP A 143 14.63 14.53 -7.17
CA TRP A 143 15.26 14.53 -8.49
C TRP A 143 14.75 13.40 -9.41
N ALA A 144 13.95 12.50 -8.87
CA ALA A 144 13.48 11.28 -9.54
C ALA A 144 11.95 11.21 -9.56
N VAL A 145 11.29 12.34 -9.71
CA VAL A 145 9.84 12.47 -9.85
C VAL A 145 9.47 13.39 -11.00
N ASP A 146 8.34 13.13 -11.66
CA ASP A 146 7.79 13.93 -12.76
C ASP A 146 6.64 14.85 -12.33
N ALA A 147 6.19 14.74 -11.09
CA ALA A 147 5.07 15.51 -10.56
C ALA A 147 5.28 15.87 -9.09
N SER A 148 4.68 16.97 -8.63
CA SER A 148 4.64 17.32 -7.21
C SER A 148 3.83 16.29 -6.42
N THR A 149 4.07 16.20 -5.11
CA THR A 149 3.31 15.26 -4.24
C THR A 149 1.79 15.46 -4.37
N PHE A 150 1.32 16.69 -4.58
CA PHE A 150 -0.11 16.97 -4.75
C PHE A 150 -0.66 16.45 -6.06
N GLU A 151 0.05 16.65 -7.16
CA GLU A 151 -0.31 16.10 -8.46
C GLU A 151 -0.34 14.57 -8.41
N GLN A 152 0.67 13.95 -7.79
CA GLN A 152 0.72 12.50 -7.57
C GLN A 152 -0.51 11.97 -6.81
N LEU A 153 -0.99 12.70 -5.77
CA LEU A 153 -2.18 12.31 -5.00
C LEU A 153 -3.44 12.27 -5.87
N PHE A 154 -3.65 13.31 -6.68
CA PHE A 154 -4.82 13.40 -7.55
C PHE A 154 -4.74 12.40 -8.72
N ASP A 155 -3.57 12.19 -9.29
CA ASP A 155 -3.35 11.21 -10.34
C ASP A 155 -3.55 9.79 -9.81
N ALA A 156 -3.03 9.46 -8.62
CA ALA A 156 -3.26 8.17 -7.99
C ALA A 156 -4.76 7.94 -7.73
N ALA A 157 -5.46 8.95 -7.21
CA ALA A 157 -6.90 8.84 -6.98
C ALA A 157 -7.66 8.61 -8.30
N ARG A 158 -7.36 9.37 -9.36
CA ARG A 158 -7.98 9.24 -10.69
C ARG A 158 -7.72 7.87 -11.32
N ILE A 159 -6.48 7.41 -11.29
CA ILE A 159 -6.06 6.14 -11.89
C ILE A 159 -6.73 4.96 -11.19
N ILE A 160 -6.70 4.94 -9.86
CA ILE A 160 -7.31 3.85 -9.08
C ILE A 160 -8.84 3.89 -9.15
N GLU A 161 -9.45 5.09 -9.14
CA GLU A 161 -10.89 5.24 -9.37
C GLU A 161 -11.31 4.62 -10.71
N SER A 162 -10.60 4.95 -11.80
CA SER A 162 -10.83 4.37 -13.13
C SER A 162 -10.70 2.84 -13.14
N ALA A 163 -9.68 2.31 -12.45
CA ALA A 163 -9.48 0.87 -12.30
C ALA A 163 -10.66 0.19 -11.59
N VAL A 164 -11.15 0.76 -10.49
CA VAL A 164 -12.29 0.22 -9.73
C VAL A 164 -13.58 0.30 -10.54
N LEU A 165 -13.82 1.41 -11.23
CA LEU A 165 -15.01 1.54 -12.11
C LEU A 165 -14.99 0.50 -13.23
N THR A 166 -13.83 0.25 -13.85
CA THR A 166 -13.66 -0.79 -14.87
C THR A 166 -13.95 -2.19 -14.31
N LEU A 167 -13.50 -2.49 -13.09
CA LEU A 167 -13.84 -3.76 -12.43
C LEU A 167 -15.34 -3.88 -12.15
N LEU A 168 -16.02 -2.78 -11.77
CA LEU A 168 -17.47 -2.77 -11.56
C LEU A 168 -18.28 -3.00 -12.84
N GLU A 169 -17.73 -2.75 -14.02
CA GLU A 169 -18.37 -3.12 -15.30
C GLU A 169 -18.35 -4.65 -15.53
N GLU A 170 -17.39 -5.36 -14.94
CA GLU A 170 -17.14 -6.78 -15.18
C GLU A 170 -17.59 -7.70 -14.04
N PHE A 171 -17.62 -7.21 -12.81
CA PHE A 171 -17.98 -7.98 -11.63
C PHE A 171 -19.30 -7.49 -11.04
N ALA A 172 -20.09 -8.41 -10.50
CA ALA A 172 -21.34 -8.08 -9.82
C ALA A 172 -21.08 -7.24 -8.57
N THR A 173 -20.01 -7.54 -7.84
CA THR A 173 -19.57 -6.78 -6.66
C THR A 173 -18.04 -6.65 -6.65
N VAL A 174 -17.57 -5.54 -6.10
CA VAL A 174 -16.14 -5.26 -5.89
C VAL A 174 -15.94 -4.85 -4.44
N GLU A 175 -14.91 -5.37 -3.80
CA GLU A 175 -14.45 -4.90 -2.51
C GLU A 175 -13.01 -4.39 -2.61
N VAL A 176 -12.70 -3.30 -1.93
CA VAL A 176 -11.36 -2.71 -1.94
C VAL A 176 -10.86 -2.53 -0.52
N TYR A 177 -9.72 -3.13 -0.21
CA TYR A 177 -9.00 -2.96 1.04
C TYR A 177 -7.73 -2.16 0.78
N LEU A 178 -7.45 -1.18 1.63
CA LEU A 178 -6.26 -0.34 1.54
C LEU A 178 -5.31 -0.65 2.69
N THR A 179 -4.00 -0.67 2.43
CA THR A 179 -2.94 -0.62 3.44
C THR A 179 -1.98 0.51 3.11
N PRO A 180 -1.49 1.28 4.11
CA PRO A 180 -0.56 2.37 3.85
C PRO A 180 0.87 1.87 3.67
N GLY A 181 1.62 2.48 2.75
CA GLY A 181 3.03 2.21 2.54
C GLY A 181 3.95 3.26 3.20
N ASN A 182 5.27 3.05 3.04
CA ASN A 182 6.26 3.96 3.62
C ASN A 182 6.49 5.23 2.79
N HIS A 183 6.25 5.19 1.48
CA HIS A 183 6.28 6.40 0.65
C HIS A 183 5.08 7.32 0.93
N GLY A 184 4.00 6.79 1.49
CA GLY A 184 2.87 7.59 1.95
C GLY A 184 3.13 8.42 3.22
N ARG A 185 4.21 8.21 3.97
CA ARG A 185 4.46 8.89 5.24
C ARG A 185 4.71 10.39 5.07
N VAL A 186 4.08 11.19 5.90
CA VAL A 186 4.28 12.64 5.93
C VAL A 186 5.25 13.00 7.03
N GLY A 187 6.38 13.59 6.65
CA GLY A 187 7.41 14.05 7.58
C GLY A 187 8.59 13.09 7.76
N ARG A 188 9.76 13.67 7.98
CA ARG A 188 11.00 12.93 8.22
C ARG A 188 11.08 12.51 9.68
N GLY A 189 10.81 11.26 10.00
CA GLY A 189 10.94 10.71 11.35
C GLY A 189 11.68 9.39 11.37
N LYS A 190 12.97 9.38 11.66
CA LYS A 190 13.66 8.15 12.07
C LYS A 190 13.14 7.75 13.45
N GLY A 191 12.40 6.64 13.55
CA GLY A 191 12.21 5.95 14.81
C GLY A 191 10.80 5.77 15.37
N ARG A 192 9.72 6.28 14.74
CA ARG A 192 8.33 6.06 15.19
C ARG A 192 7.47 5.49 14.08
N GLN A 193 7.84 4.33 13.58
CA GLN A 193 7.17 3.73 12.43
C GLN A 193 5.72 3.32 12.67
N SER A 194 5.34 2.91 13.88
CA SER A 194 3.98 2.45 14.17
C SER A 194 2.95 3.58 14.33
N LEU A 195 3.35 4.73 14.86
CA LEU A 195 2.42 5.85 15.07
C LEU A 195 2.04 6.56 13.77
N ASP A 196 2.89 6.51 12.74
CA ASP A 196 2.64 7.13 11.45
C ASP A 196 1.55 6.40 10.64
N TYR A 197 1.29 5.12 10.94
CA TYR A 197 0.22 4.34 10.30
C TYR A 197 -1.15 4.61 10.91
N GLU A 198 -1.21 4.96 12.17
CA GLU A 198 -2.45 5.26 12.89
C GLU A 198 -2.87 6.73 12.74
N SER A 199 -1.95 7.58 12.24
CA SER A 199 -2.22 9.00 12.04
C SER A 199 -2.86 9.26 10.67
N ASP A 200 -3.71 10.28 10.59
CA ASP A 200 -4.28 10.78 9.33
C ASP A 200 -3.23 11.43 8.40
N THR A 201 -1.94 11.26 8.71
CA THR A 201 -0.81 11.89 8.04
C THR A 201 -0.12 11.02 7.00
N ASN A 202 -0.74 9.94 6.53
CA ASN A 202 -0.23 9.11 5.44
C ASN A 202 -0.94 9.44 4.12
N TRP A 203 -0.18 9.72 3.05
CA TRP A 203 -0.71 10.10 1.75
C TRP A 203 -1.55 9.01 1.09
N ASP A 204 -1.19 7.73 1.25
CA ASP A 204 -2.01 6.62 0.71
C ASP A 204 -3.41 6.62 1.32
N ARG A 205 -3.53 6.94 2.62
CA ARG A 205 -4.83 7.07 3.28
C ARG A 205 -5.64 8.24 2.73
N ILE A 206 -4.98 9.35 2.39
CA ILE A 206 -5.64 10.51 1.78
C ILE A 206 -6.14 10.15 0.38
N VAL A 207 -5.32 9.49 -0.43
CA VAL A 207 -5.75 8.93 -1.72
C VAL A 207 -6.97 8.03 -1.54
N GLY A 208 -6.91 7.11 -0.57
CA GLY A 208 -8.03 6.21 -0.26
C GLY A 208 -9.31 6.93 0.15
N ARG A 209 -9.21 8.01 0.94
CA ARG A 209 -10.39 8.83 1.32
C ARG A 209 -10.97 9.55 0.13
N ILE A 210 -10.14 10.16 -0.72
CA ILE A 210 -10.58 10.84 -1.94
C ILE A 210 -11.37 9.86 -2.83
N ILE A 211 -10.81 8.66 -3.06
CA ILE A 211 -11.47 7.63 -3.88
C ILE A 211 -12.79 7.19 -3.24
N GLY A 212 -12.81 6.90 -1.93
CA GLY A 212 -14.00 6.47 -1.22
C GLY A 212 -15.14 7.49 -1.31
N GLU A 213 -14.84 8.80 -1.20
CA GLU A 213 -15.84 9.87 -1.37
C GLU A 213 -16.35 9.96 -2.82
N ARG A 214 -15.47 9.83 -3.80
CA ARG A 214 -15.85 9.88 -5.23
C ARG A 214 -16.67 8.68 -5.66
N LEU A 215 -16.43 7.51 -5.06
CA LEU A 215 -17.11 6.26 -5.40
C LEU A 215 -18.29 5.92 -4.47
N ASN A 216 -18.69 6.78 -3.55
CA ASN A 216 -19.71 6.50 -2.54
C ASN A 216 -21.10 6.21 -3.13
N ALA A 217 -21.36 6.62 -4.39
CA ALA A 217 -22.59 6.31 -5.11
C ALA A 217 -22.63 4.90 -5.74
N GLN A 218 -21.52 4.16 -5.69
CA GLN A 218 -21.41 2.82 -6.26
C GLN A 218 -21.93 1.77 -5.26
N THR A 219 -23.21 1.42 -5.34
CA THR A 219 -23.87 0.50 -4.39
C THR A 219 -23.34 -0.93 -4.42
N ARG A 220 -22.56 -1.29 -5.44
CA ARG A 220 -21.93 -2.61 -5.63
C ARG A 220 -20.44 -2.63 -5.20
N LEU A 221 -19.96 -1.52 -4.63
CA LEU A 221 -18.62 -1.36 -4.10
C LEU A 221 -18.65 -1.35 -2.58
N ALA A 222 -17.86 -2.21 -1.94
CA ALA A 222 -17.49 -2.08 -0.54
C ALA A 222 -16.09 -1.48 -0.46
N TRP A 223 -15.97 -0.32 0.18
CA TRP A 223 -14.69 0.37 0.37
C TRP A 223 -14.26 0.25 1.83
N HIS A 224 -13.12 -0.39 2.08
CA HIS A 224 -12.57 -0.60 3.42
C HIS A 224 -11.37 0.33 3.65
N PRO A 225 -11.56 1.49 4.28
CA PRO A 225 -10.45 2.38 4.63
C PRO A 225 -9.54 1.70 5.65
N CYS A 226 -8.24 1.94 5.52
CA CYS A 226 -7.28 1.38 6.47
C CYS A 226 -7.16 2.27 7.71
N GLU A 227 -7.48 1.75 8.87
CA GLU A 227 -7.35 2.44 10.16
C GLU A 227 -6.04 2.09 10.90
N SER A 228 -5.32 1.08 10.41
CA SER A 228 -4.08 0.58 11.01
C SER A 228 -2.97 0.43 9.96
N TRP A 229 -1.86 -0.21 10.31
CA TRP A 229 -0.77 -0.55 9.41
C TRP A 229 -1.05 -1.79 8.55
N TYR A 230 -2.20 -2.46 8.79
CA TYR A 230 -2.61 -3.67 8.09
C TYR A 230 -4.13 -3.69 7.90
N SER A 231 -4.58 -4.56 7.00
CA SER A 231 -5.98 -4.95 6.84
C SER A 231 -6.10 -6.47 6.92
N ILE A 232 -7.20 -6.96 7.51
CA ILE A 232 -7.62 -8.35 7.37
C ILE A 232 -8.64 -8.40 6.24
N VAL A 233 -8.28 -9.10 5.18
CA VAL A 233 -9.12 -9.30 4.00
C VAL A 233 -9.92 -10.58 4.20
N GLU A 234 -11.24 -10.49 4.11
CA GLU A 234 -12.13 -11.63 4.34
C GLU A 234 -12.86 -12.01 3.04
N VAL A 235 -12.76 -13.27 2.66
CA VAL A 235 -13.43 -13.84 1.49
C VAL A 235 -14.12 -15.15 1.92
N GLY A 236 -15.33 -15.05 2.39
CA GLY A 236 -16.01 -16.20 3.00
C GLY A 236 -15.23 -16.73 4.21
N LYS A 237 -14.78 -17.99 4.15
CA LYS A 237 -13.94 -18.59 5.20
C LYS A 237 -12.45 -18.25 5.05
N TYR A 238 -12.03 -17.69 3.93
CA TYR A 238 -10.65 -17.27 3.73
C TYR A 238 -10.37 -15.94 4.41
N ARG A 239 -9.23 -15.88 5.11
CA ARG A 239 -8.74 -14.66 5.74
C ARG A 239 -7.29 -14.45 5.35
N ALA A 240 -6.97 -13.25 4.89
CA ALA A 240 -5.60 -12.87 4.56
C ALA A 240 -5.17 -11.62 5.32
N LEU A 241 -3.91 -11.63 5.79
CA LEU A 241 -3.26 -10.43 6.31
C LEU A 241 -2.68 -9.65 5.14
N ALA A 242 -3.13 -8.43 4.93
CA ALA A 242 -2.54 -7.48 3.99
C ALA A 242 -1.80 -6.38 4.74
N HIS A 243 -0.56 -6.11 4.36
CA HIS A 243 0.24 -4.99 4.88
C HIS A 243 1.36 -4.66 3.89
N HIS A 244 1.96 -3.47 4.01
CA HIS A 244 2.95 -3.06 3.01
C HIS A 244 4.27 -3.85 3.09
N GLY A 245 4.84 -4.08 4.27
CA GLY A 245 6.07 -4.86 4.44
C GLY A 245 7.27 -4.09 5.01
N ASP A 246 7.26 -2.78 4.97
CA ASP A 246 8.34 -1.86 5.36
C ASP A 246 8.76 -1.93 6.84
N THR A 247 7.90 -2.46 7.70
CA THR A 247 8.26 -2.72 9.11
C THR A 247 9.13 -3.96 9.30
N ILE A 248 9.33 -4.75 8.24
CA ILE A 248 10.13 -5.97 8.27
C ILE A 248 11.59 -5.63 8.02
N ARG A 249 12.43 -5.85 9.01
CA ARG A 249 13.87 -5.68 8.85
C ARG A 249 14.49 -6.96 8.36
N SER A 250 15.38 -6.84 7.37
CA SER A 250 16.25 -7.91 6.94
C SER A 250 17.31 -8.18 8.02
N PHE A 251 17.36 -9.39 8.55
CA PHE A 251 18.41 -9.84 9.47
C PHE A 251 19.33 -10.82 8.74
N GLY A 252 20.59 -10.45 8.60
CA GLY A 252 21.67 -11.40 8.30
C GLY A 252 21.78 -11.89 6.86
N GLY A 253 21.46 -11.08 5.85
CA GLY A 253 21.67 -11.48 4.46
C GLY A 253 21.00 -10.57 3.43
N SER A 254 21.30 -10.78 2.16
CA SER A 254 20.77 -10.04 1.03
C SER A 254 19.28 -10.27 0.75
N THR A 255 18.66 -11.29 1.37
CA THR A 255 17.24 -11.59 1.16
C THR A 255 16.43 -11.31 2.42
N PRO A 256 15.30 -10.59 2.32
CA PRO A 256 14.43 -10.28 3.45
C PRO A 256 13.61 -11.47 3.96
N SER A 257 13.67 -12.63 3.31
CA SER A 257 12.82 -13.80 3.54
C SER A 257 12.81 -14.28 4.99
N TYR A 258 13.95 -14.29 5.67
CA TYR A 258 13.99 -14.70 7.08
C TYR A 258 13.16 -13.76 7.98
N GLY A 259 13.33 -12.44 7.82
CA GLY A 259 12.58 -11.45 8.59
C GLY A 259 11.06 -11.52 8.29
N ILE A 260 10.72 -11.74 7.02
CA ILE A 260 9.34 -11.92 6.57
C ILE A 260 8.72 -13.12 7.28
N VAL A 261 9.30 -14.31 7.13
CA VAL A 261 8.78 -15.55 7.72
C VAL A 261 8.69 -15.44 9.24
N LYS A 262 9.74 -14.95 9.91
CA LYS A 262 9.77 -14.80 11.37
C LYS A 262 8.61 -13.97 11.90
N LYS A 263 8.33 -12.81 11.29
CA LYS A 263 7.23 -11.93 11.75
C LYS A 263 5.87 -12.55 11.50
N HIS A 264 5.64 -13.11 10.32
CA HIS A 264 4.34 -13.70 9.98
C HIS A 264 4.03 -14.92 10.83
N GLN A 265 5.01 -15.74 11.14
CA GLN A 265 4.82 -16.86 12.08
C GLN A 265 4.43 -16.39 13.49
N SER A 266 4.90 -15.22 13.92
CA SER A 266 4.46 -14.64 15.17
C SER A 266 3.05 -14.04 15.05
N TRP A 267 2.77 -13.27 13.99
CA TRP A 267 1.47 -12.61 13.80
C TRP A 267 0.32 -13.58 13.63
N VAL A 268 0.52 -14.70 12.94
CA VAL A 268 -0.53 -15.69 12.71
C VAL A 268 -1.10 -16.30 13.99
N THR A 269 -0.32 -16.29 15.07
CA THR A 269 -0.75 -16.85 16.37
C THR A 269 -1.84 -16.02 17.06
N PHE A 270 -1.97 -14.73 16.76
CA PHE A 270 -2.96 -13.84 17.38
C PHE A 270 -3.84 -13.08 16.38
N MET A 271 -3.44 -12.95 15.11
CA MET A 271 -4.26 -12.28 14.08
C MET A 271 -5.16 -13.26 13.30
N HIS A 272 -4.89 -14.55 13.38
CA HIS A 272 -5.70 -15.63 12.79
C HIS A 272 -6.01 -15.45 11.30
N PHE A 273 -4.98 -15.50 10.45
CA PHE A 273 -5.10 -15.47 9.00
C PHE A 273 -4.54 -16.75 8.36
N HIS A 274 -4.97 -17.05 7.13
CA HIS A 274 -4.47 -18.20 6.34
C HIS A 274 -3.20 -17.81 5.59
N ASP A 275 -3.28 -16.79 4.76
CA ASP A 275 -2.18 -16.30 3.92
C ASP A 275 -1.89 -14.82 4.21
N ALA A 276 -0.74 -14.32 3.74
CA ALA A 276 -0.38 -12.91 3.85
C ALA A 276 0.05 -12.33 2.50
N TYR A 277 -0.28 -11.06 2.26
CA TYR A 277 0.08 -10.28 1.08
C TYR A 277 0.86 -9.05 1.47
N LEU A 278 2.01 -8.82 0.82
CA LEU A 278 2.82 -7.62 1.02
C LEU A 278 3.54 -7.21 -0.26
N GLY A 279 3.89 -5.92 -0.35
CA GLY A 279 4.69 -5.29 -1.38
C GLY A 279 6.11 -4.98 -0.90
N HIS A 280 6.54 -3.71 -1.05
CA HIS A 280 7.77 -3.10 -0.51
C HIS A 280 9.09 -3.65 -1.08
N PHE A 281 9.23 -4.95 -1.24
CA PHE A 281 10.48 -5.57 -1.66
C PHE A 281 10.67 -5.60 -3.18
N HIS A 282 9.67 -5.20 -3.96
CA HIS A 282 9.67 -5.10 -5.41
C HIS A 282 10.07 -6.39 -6.15
N THR A 283 10.07 -7.53 -5.47
CA THR A 283 10.51 -8.83 -6.01
C THR A 283 9.46 -9.88 -5.70
N PRO A 284 9.10 -10.76 -6.67
CA PRO A 284 8.11 -11.80 -6.42
C PRO A 284 8.70 -12.86 -5.49
N MET A 285 8.03 -13.11 -4.36
CA MET A 285 8.37 -14.22 -3.47
C MET A 285 7.10 -14.95 -3.03
N GLN A 286 7.28 -16.23 -2.70
CA GLN A 286 6.28 -17.06 -2.06
C GLN A 286 6.98 -17.89 -0.98
N LEU A 287 6.58 -17.66 0.27
CA LEU A 287 7.23 -18.23 1.43
C LEU A 287 6.22 -19.02 2.26
N PRO A 288 6.58 -20.21 2.79
CA PRO A 288 5.68 -21.02 3.60
C PRO A 288 5.54 -20.46 5.02
N MET A 289 4.38 -20.75 5.63
CA MET A 289 4.12 -20.53 7.05
C MET A 289 3.84 -21.83 7.79
N ALA A 290 4.07 -21.85 9.11
CA ALA A 290 3.89 -23.04 9.95
C ALA A 290 2.42 -23.48 10.06
N ASN A 291 1.45 -22.59 9.83
CA ASN A 291 0.02 -22.91 9.79
C ASN A 291 -0.44 -23.58 8.48
N GLY A 292 0.49 -23.87 7.56
CA GLY A 292 0.20 -24.38 6.22
C GLY A 292 -0.19 -23.33 5.19
N GLY A 293 -0.25 -22.06 5.59
CA GLY A 293 -0.48 -20.92 4.70
C GLY A 293 0.81 -20.42 4.04
N ARG A 294 0.69 -19.34 3.28
CA ARG A 294 1.79 -18.76 2.50
C ARG A 294 1.85 -17.25 2.64
N ILE A 295 3.02 -16.72 2.41
CA ILE A 295 3.29 -15.30 2.35
C ILE A 295 3.62 -14.95 0.92
N PHE A 296 2.86 -14.05 0.33
CA PHE A 296 3.00 -13.60 -1.04
C PHE A 296 3.58 -12.18 -1.07
N VAL A 297 4.79 -12.05 -1.59
CA VAL A 297 5.38 -10.74 -1.90
C VAL A 297 5.09 -10.42 -3.36
N THR A 298 4.47 -9.28 -3.59
CA THR A 298 4.11 -8.80 -4.92
C THR A 298 5.14 -7.79 -5.41
N PRO A 299 5.60 -7.89 -6.66
CA PRO A 299 6.49 -6.91 -7.26
C PRO A 299 5.85 -5.52 -7.41
N SER A 300 6.69 -4.52 -7.66
CA SER A 300 6.28 -3.15 -7.99
C SER A 300 5.81 -3.02 -9.45
N LEU A 301 5.14 -1.93 -9.77
CA LEU A 301 4.95 -1.47 -11.16
C LEU A 301 6.22 -0.81 -11.72
N VAL A 302 7.14 -0.35 -10.86
CA VAL A 302 8.37 0.33 -11.28
C VAL A 302 9.35 -0.65 -11.92
N SER A 303 9.87 -0.29 -13.10
CA SER A 303 11.00 -0.97 -13.71
C SER A 303 12.29 -0.13 -13.56
N ASP A 304 13.45 -0.79 -13.65
CA ASP A 304 14.77 -0.16 -13.53
C ASP A 304 15.02 0.63 -12.23
N SER A 305 14.32 0.27 -11.14
CA SER A 305 14.49 0.90 -9.84
C SER A 305 15.93 0.75 -9.33
N ALA A 306 16.55 1.87 -8.93
CA ALA A 306 17.85 1.88 -8.26
C ALA A 306 17.82 1.08 -6.96
N PHE A 307 16.72 1.19 -6.19
CA PHE A 307 16.49 0.43 -4.98
C PHE A 307 16.57 -1.09 -5.22
N ALA A 308 15.86 -1.59 -6.26
CA ALA A 308 15.90 -3.01 -6.58
C ALA A 308 17.31 -3.47 -6.99
N LYS A 309 18.04 -2.66 -7.74
CA LYS A 309 19.40 -2.99 -8.21
C LYS A 309 20.44 -2.93 -7.08
N GLU A 310 20.43 -1.89 -6.26
CA GLU A 310 21.48 -1.64 -5.27
C GLU A 310 21.22 -2.38 -3.94
N PHE A 311 19.97 -2.40 -3.46
CA PHE A 311 19.64 -2.94 -2.13
C PHE A 311 19.10 -4.36 -2.16
N VAL A 312 18.34 -4.72 -3.19
CA VAL A 312 17.76 -6.07 -3.31
C VAL A 312 18.60 -6.96 -4.21
N ALA A 313 19.50 -6.38 -5.01
CA ALA A 313 20.35 -7.07 -5.99
C ALA A 313 19.53 -7.96 -6.97
N ALA A 314 18.33 -7.50 -7.33
CA ALA A 314 17.40 -8.19 -8.21
C ALA A 314 17.00 -7.31 -9.40
N ALA A 315 16.82 -7.93 -10.56
CA ALA A 315 16.13 -7.29 -11.67
C ALA A 315 14.63 -7.27 -11.34
N SER A 316 14.08 -6.08 -11.12
CA SER A 316 12.63 -5.92 -10.91
C SER A 316 11.93 -5.96 -12.27
N LEU A 317 11.26 -7.06 -12.58
CA LEU A 317 10.30 -7.11 -13.67
C LEU A 317 8.94 -6.71 -13.11
N PRO A 318 8.27 -5.71 -13.70
CA PRO A 318 7.01 -5.21 -13.19
C PRO A 318 5.91 -6.28 -13.31
N ALA A 319 5.25 -6.54 -12.21
CA ALA A 319 4.13 -7.47 -12.16
C ALA A 319 3.23 -7.19 -10.96
N GLN A 320 1.98 -7.67 -11.03
CA GLN A 320 1.04 -7.69 -9.92
C GLN A 320 0.52 -9.11 -9.71
N ARG A 321 -0.25 -9.35 -8.66
CA ARG A 321 -0.67 -10.70 -8.30
C ARG A 321 -2.20 -10.83 -8.36
N LEU A 322 -2.68 -11.83 -9.09
CA LEU A 322 -4.08 -12.22 -9.12
C LEU A 322 -4.21 -13.67 -8.63
N HIS A 323 -5.05 -13.87 -7.63
CA HIS A 323 -5.43 -15.18 -7.14
C HIS A 323 -6.92 -15.41 -7.33
N PHE A 324 -7.33 -16.68 -7.39
CA PHE A 324 -8.71 -17.08 -7.22
C PHE A 324 -8.85 -17.81 -5.89
N VAL A 325 -9.90 -17.50 -5.17
CA VAL A 325 -10.13 -17.98 -3.81
C VAL A 325 -11.46 -18.69 -3.75
N ASP A 326 -11.48 -19.93 -3.27
CA ASP A 326 -12.70 -20.64 -2.91
C ASP A 326 -13.18 -20.14 -1.53
N PRO A 327 -14.30 -19.40 -1.45
CA PRO A 327 -14.78 -18.81 -0.21
C PRO A 327 -15.31 -19.84 0.78
N GLU A 328 -15.73 -21.04 0.34
CA GLU A 328 -16.25 -22.10 1.19
C GLU A 328 -15.13 -22.93 1.80
N ARG A 329 -14.11 -23.25 1.02
CA ARG A 329 -12.93 -23.98 1.49
C ARG A 329 -11.92 -23.09 2.22
N GLY A 330 -12.01 -21.77 2.02
CA GLY A 330 -11.12 -20.80 2.65
C GLY A 330 -9.67 -20.91 2.16
N ARG A 331 -9.46 -21.09 0.84
CA ARG A 331 -8.12 -21.24 0.27
C ARG A 331 -8.00 -20.71 -1.15
N VAL A 332 -6.79 -20.34 -1.53
CA VAL A 332 -6.42 -20.00 -2.90
C VAL A 332 -6.44 -21.28 -3.76
N THR A 333 -7.09 -21.20 -4.91
CA THR A 333 -7.28 -22.28 -5.88
C THR A 333 -6.45 -22.11 -7.14
N ALA A 334 -6.22 -20.85 -7.57
CA ALA A 334 -5.35 -20.54 -8.69
C ALA A 334 -4.53 -19.26 -8.41
N GLU A 335 -3.33 -19.20 -8.96
CA GLU A 335 -2.35 -18.14 -8.71
C GLU A 335 -1.74 -17.67 -10.02
N TYR A 336 -1.74 -16.37 -10.22
CA TYR A 336 -1.13 -15.71 -11.38
C TYR A 336 -0.22 -14.58 -10.95
N LEU A 337 0.96 -14.54 -11.52
CA LEU A 337 1.79 -13.35 -11.53
C LEU A 337 1.53 -12.62 -12.86
N VAL A 338 0.89 -11.46 -12.77
CA VAL A 338 0.45 -10.66 -13.91
C VAL A 338 1.61 -9.77 -14.35
N TRP A 339 2.42 -10.24 -15.27
CA TRP A 339 3.55 -9.51 -15.84
C TRP A 339 3.10 -8.33 -16.70
N LEU A 340 3.87 -7.20 -16.68
CA LEU A 340 3.52 -5.92 -17.30
C LEU A 340 4.59 -5.42 -18.26
#